data_aec742105dddb90266faa87f300906d3
#
_entry.id   aec742105dddb90266faa87f300906d3
#
_cell.length_a   1.000
_cell.length_b   1.000
_cell.length_c   1.000
_cell.angle_alpha   90.00
_cell.angle_beta   90.00
_cell.angle_gamma   90.00
#
_symmetry.space_group_name_H-M   'P 1'
#
loop_
_entity.id
_entity.type
_entity.pdbx_description
1 polymer ?
#
loop_
_entity_poly.entity_id
_entity_poly.type
_entity_poly.pdbx_seq_one_letter_code
_entity_poly.pdbx_strand_id
1 'polypeptide(L)'
;MVLGSRVLTYNGEIYNYAGLRAQLPGPWRSTSDTEVLLHLLAREGTAGLSKVVGMFAFAIWEGDARRLILARDRLGIKPLYYRILPDGLAFASELKALLVLDKPEIDASAVRDYLFHGYVPAPKSIYRGICKLPAGHTLAWQDGRVRIERYWEPSADIKTRSEEETLYELDALLREVIPAHTLADVPVGVFLSGGIDSALTASYLHAPHTYSLGFDAKERSELAGARAAAKHLGTVHTEMTAQAADFEQALDAIPRIFDEPFADSAAWSNYLIAQFARREVTVALSGEGGDEVFCGYPRYWSSVGTRSNVLNRALARGLPPLSRLGASMQRHAYTGLPAFAAALGGMPPVQIDQLLARDWRESGYDYLWFYRQFWREGEDALVQLRWLDLHTSLAEGLLTKVDRTSMAHSLEVRPPLLDHRLVEFMLSVDPALLVDRRRRRGKLLERRLMQPRLPPGHLERPKSGFGLPVHRWLKSQPRVLHRAVARLRERGVLARSVGPEFRRAWSLLVLDRWFAAFG
;
A
#
# COMPACT_ATOMS: atom_id res chain seq x y z
N MET A 1 -19.04 8.37 18.58
CA MET A 1 -19.74 9.67 18.81
C MET A 1 -21.22 9.50 18.53
N VAL A 2 -22.10 10.30 19.18
CA VAL A 2 -23.57 10.10 19.08
C VAL A 2 -24.23 11.44 18.72
N LEU A 3 -25.16 11.41 17.74
CA LEU A 3 -26.01 12.52 17.33
C LEU A 3 -27.44 12.03 17.05
N GLY A 4 -28.39 12.33 17.97
CA GLY A 4 -29.72 11.74 17.92
C GLY A 4 -29.68 10.23 18.00
N SER A 5 -30.33 9.53 17.05
CA SER A 5 -30.30 8.07 16.94
C SER A 5 -29.08 7.52 16.18
N ARG A 6 -28.14 8.38 15.78
CA ARG A 6 -26.94 7.98 15.02
C ARG A 6 -25.75 7.77 15.96
N VAL A 7 -25.01 6.68 15.71
CA VAL A 7 -23.77 6.34 16.43
C VAL A 7 -22.66 6.11 15.41
N LEU A 8 -21.59 6.91 15.51
CA LEU A 8 -20.41 6.83 14.64
C LEU A 8 -19.22 6.27 15.41
N THR A 9 -18.53 5.27 14.84
CA THR A 9 -17.17 4.89 15.18
C THR A 9 -16.26 5.16 13.97
N TYR A 10 -15.06 5.70 14.22
CA TYR A 10 -14.24 6.30 13.19
C TYR A 10 -12.75 6.09 13.50
N ASN A 11 -11.98 5.78 12.46
CA ASN A 11 -10.53 5.70 12.46
C ASN A 11 -10.01 6.48 11.26
N GLY A 12 -9.35 7.60 11.48
CA GLY A 12 -8.83 8.43 10.39
C GLY A 12 -8.61 9.88 10.76
N GLU A 13 -8.43 10.71 9.73
CA GLU A 13 -8.28 12.16 9.82
C GLU A 13 -8.92 12.85 8.61
N ILE A 14 -9.71 13.91 8.84
CA ILE A 14 -10.33 14.74 7.80
C ILE A 14 -9.63 16.09 7.75
N TYR A 15 -8.77 16.27 6.77
CA TYR A 15 -7.90 17.45 6.66
C TYR A 15 -8.65 18.74 6.39
N ASN A 16 -9.83 18.69 5.76
CA ASN A 16 -10.65 19.87 5.46
C ASN A 16 -11.82 20.07 6.44
N TYR A 17 -11.78 19.44 7.62
CA TYR A 17 -12.91 19.49 8.57
C TYR A 17 -13.30 20.89 8.99
N ALA A 18 -12.35 21.83 9.13
CA ALA A 18 -12.65 23.20 9.53
C ALA A 18 -13.54 23.93 8.49
N GLY A 19 -13.24 23.74 7.19
CA GLY A 19 -14.07 24.28 6.10
C GLY A 19 -15.45 23.63 6.02
N LEU A 20 -15.54 22.33 6.27
CA LEU A 20 -16.83 21.62 6.34
C LEU A 20 -17.65 22.09 7.55
N ARG A 21 -17.01 22.25 8.70
CA ARG A 21 -17.65 22.75 9.92
C ARG A 21 -18.31 24.12 9.72
N ALA A 22 -17.65 25.03 9.00
CA ALA A 22 -18.19 26.35 8.70
C ALA A 22 -19.46 26.33 7.83
N GLN A 23 -19.69 25.25 7.10
CA GLN A 23 -20.85 25.07 6.19
C GLN A 23 -22.00 24.28 6.83
N LEU A 24 -21.78 23.69 8.00
CA LEU A 24 -22.74 22.83 8.68
C LEU A 24 -23.35 23.55 9.88
N PRO A 25 -24.65 23.35 10.17
CA PRO A 25 -25.28 23.91 11.34
C PRO A 25 -24.83 23.18 12.61
N GLY A 26 -24.56 23.96 13.69
CA GLY A 26 -24.39 23.42 15.04
C GLY A 26 -25.71 22.90 15.65
N PRO A 27 -25.73 22.63 16.94
CA PRO A 27 -24.68 22.95 17.92
C PRO A 27 -23.52 21.95 17.90
N TRP A 28 -22.32 22.45 18.21
CA TRP A 28 -21.08 21.67 18.31
C TRP A 28 -20.76 21.36 19.78
N ARG A 29 -20.30 20.15 20.06
CA ARG A 29 -19.92 19.68 21.41
C ARG A 29 -18.41 19.51 21.56
N SER A 30 -17.70 19.42 20.44
CA SER A 30 -16.25 19.22 20.39
C SER A 30 -15.61 20.01 19.24
N THR A 31 -14.29 20.00 19.17
CA THR A 31 -13.51 20.52 18.03
C THR A 31 -13.12 19.43 17.02
N SER A 32 -13.54 18.17 17.28
CA SER A 32 -13.11 17.00 16.54
C SER A 32 -13.66 16.98 15.09
N ASP A 33 -12.85 16.52 14.16
CA ASP A 33 -13.22 16.14 12.78
C ASP A 33 -14.31 15.07 12.76
N THR A 34 -14.30 14.15 13.73
CA THR A 34 -15.31 13.09 13.91
C THR A 34 -16.72 13.67 14.07
N GLU A 35 -16.87 14.77 14.81
CA GLU A 35 -18.17 15.43 14.96
C GLU A 35 -18.62 16.08 13.65
N VAL A 36 -17.69 16.69 12.92
CA VAL A 36 -17.95 17.27 11.61
C VAL A 36 -18.42 16.19 10.63
N LEU A 37 -17.74 15.04 10.60
CA LEU A 37 -18.16 13.91 9.77
C LEU A 37 -19.57 13.42 10.13
N LEU A 38 -19.88 13.29 11.42
CA LEU A 38 -21.20 12.84 11.88
C LEU A 38 -22.31 13.81 11.47
N HIS A 39 -22.10 15.13 11.59
CA HIS A 39 -23.06 16.13 11.12
C HIS A 39 -23.21 16.13 9.60
N LEU A 40 -22.11 15.97 8.85
CA LEU A 40 -22.14 15.85 7.38
C LEU A 40 -22.96 14.64 6.94
N LEU A 41 -22.68 13.46 7.53
CA LEU A 41 -23.41 12.23 7.23
C LEU A 41 -24.89 12.32 7.65
N ALA A 42 -25.20 12.99 8.75
CA ALA A 42 -26.57 13.19 9.21
C ALA A 42 -27.37 14.05 8.23
N ARG A 43 -26.74 15.02 7.57
CA ARG A 43 -27.37 15.95 6.62
C ARG A 43 -27.45 15.41 5.21
N GLU A 44 -26.36 14.82 4.71
CA GLU A 44 -26.19 14.49 3.29
C GLU A 44 -26.06 12.97 3.03
N GLY A 45 -26.05 12.16 4.09
CA GLY A 45 -25.78 10.73 3.96
C GLY A 45 -24.40 10.46 3.37
N THR A 46 -24.25 9.33 2.67
CA THR A 46 -22.99 8.95 2.01
C THR A 46 -22.60 9.86 0.83
N ALA A 47 -23.53 10.63 0.26
CA ALA A 47 -23.23 11.62 -0.79
C ALA A 47 -22.26 12.71 -0.27
N GLY A 48 -22.31 13.05 1.03
CA GLY A 48 -21.39 13.98 1.67
C GLY A 48 -19.92 13.54 1.60
N LEU A 49 -19.62 12.26 1.38
CA LEU A 49 -18.25 11.75 1.26
C LEU A 49 -17.47 12.35 0.07
N SER A 50 -18.18 12.83 -0.95
CA SER A 50 -17.56 13.55 -2.07
C SER A 50 -16.83 14.83 -1.64
N LYS A 51 -17.25 15.45 -0.54
CA LYS A 51 -16.71 16.70 0.02
C LYS A 51 -15.54 16.48 0.99
N VAL A 52 -15.37 15.25 1.49
CA VAL A 52 -14.37 14.91 2.50
C VAL A 52 -12.99 14.80 1.86
N VAL A 53 -11.99 15.48 2.42
CA VAL A 53 -10.57 15.30 2.12
C VAL A 53 -9.91 14.68 3.33
N GLY A 54 -9.47 13.42 3.21
CA GLY A 54 -8.89 12.70 4.35
C GLY A 54 -8.71 11.21 4.09
N MET A 55 -8.19 10.53 5.10
CA MET A 55 -8.06 9.09 5.18
C MET A 55 -8.97 8.56 6.29
N PHE A 56 -9.75 7.53 6.01
CA PHE A 56 -10.72 7.05 6.98
C PHE A 56 -11.22 5.63 6.75
N ALA A 57 -11.59 5.01 7.85
CA ALA A 57 -12.51 3.89 7.91
C ALA A 57 -13.54 4.18 9.01
N PHE A 58 -14.83 4.06 8.72
CA PHE A 58 -15.85 4.29 9.73
C PHE A 58 -17.03 3.35 9.60
N ALA A 59 -17.80 3.27 10.71
CA ALA A 59 -19.13 2.70 10.73
C ALA A 59 -20.10 3.68 11.38
N ILE A 60 -21.25 3.91 10.75
CA ILE A 60 -22.35 4.68 11.30
C ILE A 60 -23.60 3.80 11.41
N TRP A 61 -24.15 3.71 12.62
CA TRP A 61 -25.46 3.12 12.88
C TRP A 61 -26.53 4.21 12.85
N GLU A 62 -27.56 4.03 12.06
CA GLU A 62 -28.73 4.91 11.97
C GLU A 62 -29.91 4.20 12.63
N GLY A 63 -30.18 4.53 13.89
CA GLY A 63 -31.16 3.83 14.73
C GLY A 63 -32.59 3.87 14.17
N ASP A 64 -33.04 5.02 13.66
CA ASP A 64 -34.39 5.19 13.09
C ASP A 64 -34.60 4.33 11.83
N ALA A 65 -33.57 4.20 11.01
CA ALA A 65 -33.58 3.38 9.80
C ALA A 65 -33.20 1.92 10.03
N ARG A 66 -32.70 1.58 11.23
CA ARG A 66 -32.08 0.27 11.56
C ARG A 66 -31.04 -0.14 10.52
N ARG A 67 -30.21 0.81 10.12
CA ARG A 67 -29.21 0.65 9.06
C ARG A 67 -27.81 0.89 9.59
N LEU A 68 -26.87 -0.01 9.24
CA LEU A 68 -25.45 0.16 9.45
C LEU A 68 -24.77 0.49 8.12
N ILE A 69 -23.97 1.54 8.10
CA ILE A 69 -23.19 1.93 6.93
C ILE A 69 -21.71 1.88 7.34
N LEU A 70 -20.91 1.16 6.56
CA LEU A 70 -19.45 1.19 6.62
C LEU A 70 -18.92 1.99 5.44
N ALA A 71 -17.80 2.69 5.63
CA ALA A 71 -17.08 3.33 4.52
C ALA A 71 -15.57 3.23 4.70
N ARG A 72 -14.86 3.02 3.59
CA ARG A 72 -13.39 3.05 3.52
C ARG A 72 -12.96 4.19 2.60
N ASP A 73 -11.90 4.91 2.96
CA ASP A 73 -11.42 6.05 2.18
C ASP A 73 -11.08 5.69 0.73
N ARG A 74 -10.88 6.74 -0.08
CA ARG A 74 -10.76 6.67 -1.54
C ARG A 74 -9.67 5.71 -2.02
N LEU A 75 -8.51 5.72 -1.36
CA LEU A 75 -7.34 4.91 -1.74
C LEU A 75 -7.11 3.71 -0.82
N GLY A 76 -7.93 3.54 0.23
CA GLY A 76 -7.81 2.45 1.19
C GLY A 76 -6.65 2.61 2.16
N ILE A 77 -6.32 3.86 2.54
CA ILE A 77 -5.25 4.17 3.50
C ILE A 77 -5.56 3.50 4.85
N LYS A 78 -6.81 3.62 5.32
CA LYS A 78 -7.26 2.96 6.54
C LYS A 78 -7.89 1.60 6.24
N PRO A 79 -7.53 0.55 7.01
CA PRO A 79 -8.08 -0.80 6.81
C PRO A 79 -9.50 -0.91 7.36
N LEU A 80 -10.34 -1.73 6.71
CA LEU A 80 -11.68 -2.09 7.19
C LEU A 80 -12.06 -3.49 6.76
N TYR A 81 -12.24 -4.36 7.75
CA TYR A 81 -12.72 -5.73 7.59
C TYR A 81 -14.17 -5.83 8.04
N TYR A 82 -14.92 -6.75 7.45
CA TYR A 82 -16.28 -7.04 7.86
C TYR A 82 -16.60 -8.53 7.71
N ARG A 83 -17.60 -8.96 8.47
CA ARG A 83 -18.16 -10.31 8.44
C ARG A 83 -19.66 -10.23 8.54
N ILE A 84 -20.37 -10.90 7.63
CA ILE A 84 -21.82 -11.05 7.68
C ILE A 84 -22.13 -12.20 8.64
N LEU A 85 -23.01 -11.93 9.60
CA LEU A 85 -23.50 -12.88 10.59
C LEU A 85 -24.97 -13.20 10.30
N PRO A 86 -25.54 -14.30 10.84
CA PRO A 86 -26.95 -14.63 10.64
C PRO A 86 -27.93 -13.50 10.97
N ASP A 87 -27.63 -12.73 12.02
CA ASP A 87 -28.49 -11.68 12.60
C ASP A 87 -27.82 -10.30 12.62
N GLY A 88 -26.73 -10.11 11.89
CA GLY A 88 -26.05 -8.82 11.90
C GLY A 88 -24.82 -8.76 11.02
N LEU A 89 -23.97 -7.79 11.33
CA LEU A 89 -22.68 -7.58 10.68
C LEU A 89 -21.66 -7.16 11.74
N ALA A 90 -20.52 -7.83 11.76
CA ALA A 90 -19.36 -7.42 12.53
C ALA A 90 -18.33 -6.73 11.64
N PHE A 91 -17.61 -5.75 12.18
CA PHE A 91 -16.56 -5.01 11.47
C PHE A 91 -15.40 -4.64 12.40
N ALA A 92 -14.22 -4.48 11.84
CA ALA A 92 -13.04 -4.06 12.58
C ALA A 92 -11.96 -3.48 11.64
N SER A 93 -11.06 -2.67 12.17
CA SER A 93 -9.85 -2.24 11.46
C SER A 93 -8.80 -3.36 11.36
N GLU A 94 -8.86 -4.36 12.25
CA GLU A 94 -7.92 -5.48 12.29
C GLU A 94 -8.67 -6.81 12.23
N LEU A 95 -8.21 -7.72 11.37
CA LEU A 95 -8.85 -9.01 11.13
C LEU A 95 -8.93 -9.87 12.40
N LYS A 96 -7.87 -9.85 13.24
CA LYS A 96 -7.83 -10.60 14.50
C LYS A 96 -8.98 -10.27 15.46
N ALA A 97 -9.52 -9.04 15.41
CA ALA A 97 -10.66 -8.67 16.25
C ALA A 97 -11.94 -9.43 15.85
N LEU A 98 -12.10 -9.80 14.58
CA LEU A 98 -13.23 -10.60 14.11
C LEU A 98 -13.07 -12.10 14.43
N LEU A 99 -11.84 -12.58 14.68
CA LEU A 99 -11.58 -13.96 15.08
C LEU A 99 -11.99 -14.27 16.50
N VAL A 100 -12.34 -13.26 17.30
CA VAL A 100 -12.89 -13.43 18.65
C VAL A 100 -14.29 -14.06 18.61
N LEU A 101 -15.03 -13.85 17.52
CA LEU A 101 -16.38 -14.42 17.35
C LEU A 101 -16.32 -15.93 17.15
N ASP A 102 -15.49 -16.37 16.24
CA ASP A 102 -15.06 -17.74 15.96
C ASP A 102 -13.88 -17.68 14.97
N LYS A 103 -13.21 -18.81 14.78
CA LYS A 103 -12.11 -18.93 13.82
C LYS A 103 -12.59 -19.66 12.57
N PRO A 104 -12.87 -18.93 11.45
CA PRO A 104 -13.29 -19.56 10.22
C PRO A 104 -12.18 -20.38 9.57
N GLU A 105 -12.56 -21.20 8.58
CA GLU A 105 -11.60 -21.95 7.76
C GLU A 105 -10.71 -21.01 6.94
N ILE A 106 -9.46 -21.44 6.74
CA ILE A 106 -8.53 -20.76 5.85
C ILE A 106 -9.02 -20.93 4.42
N ASP A 107 -9.02 -19.83 3.65
CA ASP A 107 -9.34 -19.87 2.23
C ASP A 107 -8.12 -20.27 1.40
N ALA A 108 -8.14 -21.47 0.84
CA ALA A 108 -7.07 -21.98 -0.02
C ALA A 108 -6.83 -21.07 -1.24
N SER A 109 -7.87 -20.39 -1.75
CA SER A 109 -7.74 -19.44 -2.84
C SER A 109 -6.97 -18.18 -2.42
N ALA A 110 -7.18 -17.73 -1.17
CA ALA A 110 -6.44 -16.59 -0.61
C ALA A 110 -4.95 -16.92 -0.37
N VAL A 111 -4.60 -18.16 -0.04
CA VAL A 111 -3.19 -18.59 0.03
C VAL A 111 -2.53 -18.54 -1.34
N ARG A 112 -3.24 -18.91 -2.42
CA ARG A 112 -2.74 -18.77 -3.79
C ARG A 112 -2.54 -17.31 -4.17
N ASP A 113 -3.53 -16.46 -3.87
CA ASP A 113 -3.45 -15.02 -4.10
C ASP A 113 -2.27 -14.42 -3.37
N TYR A 114 -2.06 -14.78 -2.10
CA TYR A 114 -0.89 -14.38 -1.34
C TYR A 114 0.43 -14.77 -2.01
N LEU A 115 0.58 -16.01 -2.45
CA LEU A 115 1.80 -16.45 -3.13
C LEU A 115 2.02 -15.70 -4.45
N PHE A 116 0.95 -15.34 -5.13
CA PHE A 116 0.99 -14.61 -6.40
C PHE A 116 1.27 -13.11 -6.19
N HIS A 117 0.52 -12.43 -5.32
CA HIS A 117 0.61 -10.98 -5.11
C HIS A 117 1.64 -10.58 -4.04
N GLY A 118 1.89 -11.44 -3.04
CA GLY A 118 2.61 -11.13 -1.81
C GLY A 118 1.72 -10.64 -0.66
N TYR A 119 0.42 -10.50 -0.91
CA TYR A 119 -0.65 -10.14 0.01
C TYR A 119 -1.96 -10.79 -0.42
N VAL A 120 -2.97 -10.81 0.44
CA VAL A 120 -4.32 -11.24 0.06
C VAL A 120 -5.11 -10.03 -0.44
N PRO A 121 -5.56 -9.98 -1.71
CA PRO A 121 -6.25 -8.82 -2.26
C PRO A 121 -7.72 -8.74 -1.79
N ALA A 122 -8.25 -7.49 -1.67
CA ALA A 122 -9.67 -7.27 -1.43
C ALA A 122 -10.53 -7.83 -2.60
N PRO A 123 -11.76 -8.29 -2.33
CA PRO A 123 -12.45 -8.28 -1.04
C PRO A 123 -12.09 -9.45 -0.12
N LYS A 124 -11.19 -10.36 -0.52
CA LYS A 124 -10.82 -11.53 0.27
C LYS A 124 -10.02 -11.14 1.51
N SER A 125 -10.08 -11.98 2.52
CA SER A 125 -9.08 -12.14 3.56
C SER A 125 -8.54 -13.57 3.53
N ILE A 126 -7.60 -13.88 4.39
CA ILE A 126 -7.05 -15.24 4.50
C ILE A 126 -8.09 -16.26 5.03
N TYR A 127 -9.20 -15.80 5.62
CA TYR A 127 -10.27 -16.62 6.17
C TYR A 127 -11.55 -16.50 5.34
N ARG A 128 -12.25 -17.62 5.14
CA ARG A 128 -13.56 -17.65 4.49
C ARG A 128 -14.58 -16.86 5.29
N GLY A 129 -15.40 -16.07 4.60
CA GLY A 129 -16.48 -15.29 5.20
C GLY A 129 -16.06 -14.01 5.92
N ILE A 130 -14.75 -13.73 6.06
CA ILE A 130 -14.26 -12.41 6.48
C ILE A 130 -13.76 -11.68 5.24
N CYS A 131 -14.28 -10.47 5.02
CA CYS A 131 -13.99 -9.68 3.82
C CYS A 131 -13.32 -8.35 4.17
N LYS A 132 -12.56 -7.82 3.23
CA LYS A 132 -12.07 -6.42 3.23
C LYS A 132 -13.08 -5.56 2.47
N LEU A 133 -13.44 -4.40 3.00
CA LEU A 133 -14.17 -3.43 2.20
C LEU A 133 -13.18 -2.79 1.20
N PRO A 134 -13.45 -2.83 -0.12
CA PRO A 134 -12.55 -2.23 -1.10
C PRO A 134 -12.40 -0.72 -0.91
N ALA A 135 -11.26 -0.16 -1.34
CA ALA A 135 -10.99 1.28 -1.32
C ALA A 135 -12.06 2.06 -2.11
N GLY A 136 -12.47 3.23 -1.62
CA GLY A 136 -13.48 4.07 -2.27
C GLY A 136 -14.90 3.50 -2.24
N HIS A 137 -15.20 2.56 -1.34
CA HIS A 137 -16.53 1.92 -1.25
C HIS A 137 -17.21 2.16 0.08
N THR A 138 -18.54 2.13 0.01
CA THR A 138 -19.43 2.01 1.16
C THR A 138 -20.10 0.64 1.16
N LEU A 139 -20.45 0.17 2.36
CA LEU A 139 -21.29 -1.01 2.57
C LEU A 139 -22.48 -0.59 3.43
N ALA A 140 -23.70 -0.82 2.97
CA ALA A 140 -24.91 -0.67 3.75
C ALA A 140 -25.47 -2.04 4.11
N TRP A 141 -25.71 -2.27 5.41
CA TRP A 141 -26.45 -3.42 5.93
C TRP A 141 -27.78 -2.97 6.50
N GLN A 142 -28.86 -3.58 6.05
CA GLN A 142 -30.20 -3.31 6.54
C GLN A 142 -31.07 -4.56 6.37
N ASP A 143 -31.76 -4.98 7.42
CA ASP A 143 -32.69 -6.12 7.41
C ASP A 143 -32.09 -7.41 6.79
N GLY A 144 -30.85 -7.73 7.14
CA GLY A 144 -30.12 -8.88 6.64
C GLY A 144 -29.56 -8.75 5.22
N ARG A 145 -29.79 -7.63 4.54
CA ARG A 145 -29.30 -7.36 3.17
C ARG A 145 -28.06 -6.49 3.21
N VAL A 146 -27.09 -6.84 2.36
CA VAL A 146 -25.85 -6.07 2.18
C VAL A 146 -25.81 -5.50 0.78
N ARG A 147 -25.49 -4.21 0.68
CA ARG A 147 -25.25 -3.50 -0.57
C ARG A 147 -23.90 -2.81 -0.49
N ILE A 148 -23.01 -3.09 -1.45
CA ILE A 148 -21.68 -2.46 -1.55
C ILE A 148 -21.69 -1.58 -2.78
N GLU A 149 -21.26 -0.31 -2.63
CA GLU A 149 -21.25 0.68 -3.69
C GLU A 149 -19.92 1.43 -3.70
N ARG A 150 -19.42 1.68 -4.89
CA ARG A 150 -18.28 2.58 -5.09
C ARG A 150 -18.78 4.02 -5.04
N TYR A 151 -18.27 4.82 -4.10
CA TYR A 151 -18.60 6.24 -4.01
C TYR A 151 -17.57 7.14 -4.69
N TRP A 152 -16.39 6.61 -4.99
CA TRP A 152 -15.33 7.35 -5.65
C TRP A 152 -14.51 6.47 -6.60
N GLU A 153 -14.19 7.04 -7.74
CA GLU A 153 -13.21 6.54 -8.71
C GLU A 153 -12.51 7.76 -9.34
N PRO A 154 -11.16 7.78 -9.43
CA PRO A 154 -10.48 8.92 -10.02
C PRO A 154 -10.76 9.00 -11.52
N SER A 155 -10.86 10.22 -12.08
CA SER A 155 -10.82 10.39 -13.54
C SER A 155 -9.39 10.23 -14.05
N ALA A 156 -9.25 9.58 -15.20
CA ALA A 156 -7.99 9.47 -15.93
C ALA A 156 -8.02 10.29 -17.26
N ASP A 157 -8.91 11.28 -17.36
CA ASP A 157 -9.04 12.13 -18.54
C ASP A 157 -7.81 13.05 -18.68
N ILE A 158 -6.99 12.80 -19.68
CA ILE A 158 -5.78 13.58 -19.93
C ILE A 158 -6.17 14.97 -20.42
N LYS A 159 -5.65 15.99 -19.75
CA LYS A 159 -5.85 17.40 -20.11
C LYS A 159 -4.61 17.93 -20.83
N THR A 160 -4.83 18.67 -21.91
CA THR A 160 -3.75 19.35 -22.62
C THR A 160 -3.27 20.54 -21.81
N ARG A 161 -2.01 20.49 -21.35
CA ARG A 161 -1.31 21.56 -20.64
C ARG A 161 0.14 21.58 -21.08
N SER A 162 0.77 22.77 -21.06
CA SER A 162 2.23 22.88 -21.20
C SER A 162 2.93 22.33 -19.94
N GLU A 163 4.23 22.05 -20.04
CA GLU A 163 5.05 21.66 -18.89
C GLU A 163 5.04 22.76 -17.81
N GLU A 164 5.11 24.03 -18.20
CA GLU A 164 5.15 25.19 -17.31
C GLU A 164 3.83 25.34 -16.54
N GLU A 165 2.70 25.29 -17.23
CA GLU A 165 1.38 25.31 -16.60
C GLU A 165 1.20 24.14 -15.62
N THR A 166 1.61 22.94 -16.04
CA THR A 166 1.52 21.74 -15.19
C THR A 166 2.37 21.89 -13.93
N LEU A 167 3.58 22.41 -14.03
CA LEU A 167 4.47 22.65 -12.89
C LEU A 167 3.91 23.72 -11.95
N TYR A 168 3.31 24.79 -12.49
CA TYR A 168 2.71 25.86 -11.69
C TYR A 168 1.51 25.33 -10.90
N GLU A 169 0.58 24.63 -11.55
CA GLU A 169 -0.60 24.04 -10.90
C GLU A 169 -0.17 22.99 -9.86
N LEU A 170 0.81 22.15 -10.19
CA LEU A 170 1.33 21.13 -9.28
C LEU A 170 1.98 21.74 -8.03
N ASP A 171 2.81 22.77 -8.18
CA ASP A 171 3.45 23.45 -7.05
C ASP A 171 2.41 24.13 -6.14
N ALA A 172 1.39 24.77 -6.73
CA ALA A 172 0.29 25.37 -5.99
C ALA A 172 -0.48 24.33 -5.17
N LEU A 173 -0.80 23.20 -5.79
CA LEU A 173 -1.51 22.10 -5.13
C LEU A 173 -0.69 21.47 -4.01
N LEU A 174 0.62 21.25 -4.20
CA LEU A 174 1.50 20.71 -3.17
C LEU A 174 1.65 21.65 -1.97
N ARG A 175 1.64 23.00 -2.20
CA ARG A 175 1.65 24.02 -1.14
C ARG A 175 0.38 23.98 -0.28
N GLU A 176 -0.73 23.54 -0.82
CA GLU A 176 -1.97 23.36 -0.08
C GLU A 176 -2.01 22.01 0.63
N VAL A 177 -1.75 20.94 -0.12
CA VAL A 177 -1.93 19.55 0.35
C VAL A 177 -0.97 19.17 1.45
N ILE A 178 0.33 19.42 1.29
CA ILE A 178 1.33 18.93 2.25
C ILE A 178 1.16 19.57 3.63
N PRO A 179 1.02 20.91 3.76
CA PRO A 179 0.76 21.52 5.08
C PRO A 179 -0.57 21.08 5.70
N ALA A 180 -1.62 20.85 4.90
CA ALA A 180 -2.90 20.38 5.42
C ALA A 180 -2.79 19.03 6.15
N HIS A 181 -1.87 18.16 5.75
CA HIS A 181 -1.63 16.87 6.42
C HIS A 181 -0.86 16.98 7.75
N THR A 182 -0.36 18.18 8.10
CA THR A 182 0.27 18.41 9.42
C THR A 182 -0.74 18.80 10.51
N LEU A 183 -2.02 18.97 10.14
CA LEU A 183 -3.06 19.35 11.09
C LEU A 183 -3.21 18.27 12.16
N ALA A 184 -2.81 18.59 13.40
CA ALA A 184 -2.82 17.68 14.54
C ALA A 184 -2.67 18.44 15.84
N ASP A 185 -3.22 17.89 16.94
CA ASP A 185 -3.04 18.40 18.32
C ASP A 185 -1.79 17.81 18.98
N VAL A 186 -0.98 17.05 18.24
CA VAL A 186 0.21 16.32 18.71
C VAL A 186 1.42 16.62 17.82
N PRO A 187 2.66 16.36 18.29
CA PRO A 187 3.86 16.55 17.48
C PRO A 187 3.82 15.72 16.18
N VAL A 188 4.18 16.37 15.07
CA VAL A 188 4.22 15.79 13.73
C VAL A 188 5.67 15.73 13.23
N GLY A 189 6.08 14.58 12.70
CA GLY A 189 7.37 14.38 12.05
C GLY A 189 7.24 14.05 10.56
N VAL A 190 8.37 13.81 9.91
CA VAL A 190 8.44 13.40 8.50
C VAL A 190 9.44 12.27 8.35
N PHE A 191 9.10 11.19 7.68
CA PHE A 191 10.06 10.19 7.27
C PHE A 191 10.86 10.71 6.08
N LEU A 192 12.17 10.83 6.26
CA LEU A 192 13.07 11.33 5.24
C LEU A 192 14.06 10.24 4.82
N SER A 193 13.91 9.73 3.61
CA SER A 193 14.88 8.83 2.97
C SER A 193 15.88 9.64 2.12
N GLY A 194 16.83 8.95 1.49
CA GLY A 194 17.67 9.56 0.46
C GLY A 194 16.94 9.80 -0.86
N GLY A 195 15.64 9.51 -0.94
CA GLY A 195 14.80 9.59 -2.13
C GLY A 195 14.13 10.96 -2.31
N ILE A 196 13.65 11.20 -3.54
CA ILE A 196 13.04 12.46 -3.94
C ILE A 196 11.65 12.68 -3.30
N ASP A 197 10.81 11.62 -3.15
CA ASP A 197 9.44 11.73 -2.67
C ASP A 197 9.36 12.25 -1.22
N SER A 198 10.18 11.67 -0.35
CA SER A 198 10.24 12.10 1.05
C SER A 198 10.86 13.50 1.19
N ALA A 199 11.83 13.83 0.33
CA ALA A 199 12.40 15.16 0.28
C ALA A 199 11.40 16.20 -0.27
N LEU A 200 10.57 15.81 -1.25
CA LEU A 200 9.45 16.63 -1.73
C LEU A 200 8.50 16.96 -0.59
N THR A 201 8.04 15.95 0.15
CA THR A 201 7.16 16.14 1.32
C THR A 201 7.79 17.09 2.35
N ALA A 202 9.06 16.87 2.70
CA ALA A 202 9.74 17.72 3.68
C ALA A 202 9.95 19.17 3.18
N SER A 203 10.13 19.38 1.87
CA SER A 203 10.47 20.68 1.28
C SER A 203 9.34 21.71 1.29
N TYR A 204 8.10 21.29 1.52
CA TYR A 204 6.93 22.18 1.63
C TYR A 204 6.57 22.52 3.10
N LEU A 205 7.38 22.08 4.06
CA LEU A 205 7.20 22.34 5.47
C LEU A 205 8.32 23.24 6.00
N HIS A 206 8.04 23.98 7.06
CA HIS A 206 9.04 24.84 7.71
C HIS A 206 9.75 24.09 8.83
N ALA A 207 11.07 23.85 8.66
CA ALA A 207 11.95 23.21 9.64
C ALA A 207 11.35 21.94 10.32
N PRO A 208 10.80 20.97 9.57
CA PRO A 208 10.14 19.81 10.17
C PRO A 208 11.16 18.93 10.91
N HIS A 209 10.68 18.20 11.93
CA HIS A 209 11.42 17.09 12.51
C HIS A 209 11.42 15.94 11.51
N THR A 210 12.60 15.43 11.13
CA THR A 210 12.74 14.37 10.13
C THR A 210 13.46 13.16 10.69
N TYR A 211 13.01 11.95 10.30
CA TYR A 211 13.51 10.69 10.80
C TYR A 211 13.99 9.81 9.64
N SER A 212 15.18 9.23 9.81
CA SER A 212 15.75 8.30 8.82
C SER A 212 16.22 7.01 9.46
N LEU A 213 16.07 5.91 8.70
CA LEU A 213 16.56 4.60 9.07
C LEU A 213 17.66 4.16 8.10
N GLY A 214 18.80 3.74 8.62
CA GLY A 214 19.87 3.10 7.88
C GLY A 214 20.12 1.68 8.35
N PHE A 215 20.93 0.97 7.59
CA PHE A 215 21.44 -0.36 7.92
C PHE A 215 22.96 -0.34 7.99
N ASP A 216 23.58 -1.33 8.66
CA ASP A 216 25.01 -1.37 8.96
C ASP A 216 25.91 -1.02 7.76
N ALA A 217 27.01 -0.35 8.06
CA ALA A 217 27.87 0.49 7.22
C ALA A 217 28.46 -0.12 5.92
N LYS A 218 28.28 -1.41 5.66
CA LYS A 218 28.76 -2.06 4.44
C LYS A 218 27.83 -1.96 3.23
N GLU A 219 26.60 -1.52 3.43
CA GLU A 219 25.61 -1.34 2.37
C GLU A 219 25.41 0.16 2.13
N ARG A 220 25.24 0.56 0.89
CA ARG A 220 25.02 1.95 0.45
C ARG A 220 23.91 2.58 1.28
N SER A 221 24.29 3.24 2.35
CA SER A 221 23.37 3.80 3.32
C SER A 221 22.58 4.94 2.68
N GLU A 222 21.26 4.85 2.69
CA GLU A 222 20.38 5.96 2.35
C GLU A 222 20.59 7.17 3.27
N LEU A 223 21.14 6.95 4.48
CA LEU A 223 21.41 8.00 5.45
C LEU A 223 22.28 9.14 4.90
N ALA A 224 23.31 8.86 4.08
CA ALA A 224 24.11 9.91 3.49
C ALA A 224 23.30 10.85 2.57
N GLY A 225 22.30 10.30 1.86
CA GLY A 225 21.38 11.09 1.05
C GLY A 225 20.38 11.85 1.90
N ALA A 226 19.79 11.19 2.88
CA ALA A 226 18.86 11.80 3.81
C ALA A 226 19.50 12.97 4.59
N ARG A 227 20.72 12.77 5.10
CA ARG A 227 21.49 13.82 5.79
C ARG A 227 21.79 15.02 4.90
N ALA A 228 22.16 14.77 3.64
CA ALA A 228 22.42 15.84 2.68
C ALA A 228 21.15 16.64 2.35
N ALA A 229 20.02 15.96 2.15
CA ALA A 229 18.73 16.59 1.94
C ALA A 229 18.28 17.36 3.19
N ALA A 230 18.33 16.75 4.38
CA ALA A 230 17.97 17.36 5.65
C ALA A 230 18.74 18.67 5.90
N LYS A 231 20.07 18.63 5.72
CA LYS A 231 20.93 19.83 5.87
C LYS A 231 20.53 20.94 4.91
N HIS A 232 20.23 20.59 3.65
CA HIS A 232 19.87 21.57 2.61
C HIS A 232 18.48 22.16 2.85
N LEU A 233 17.53 21.34 3.32
CA LEU A 233 16.16 21.75 3.63
C LEU A 233 16.02 22.43 5.01
N GLY A 234 17.07 22.43 5.83
CA GLY A 234 17.05 23.03 7.17
C GLY A 234 16.15 22.28 8.17
N THR A 235 16.04 20.95 8.05
CA THR A 235 15.20 20.14 8.94
C THR A 235 15.92 19.79 10.25
N VAL A 236 15.16 19.51 11.32
CA VAL A 236 15.69 18.91 12.55
C VAL A 236 15.75 17.40 12.33
N HIS A 237 16.95 16.87 12.07
CA HIS A 237 17.12 15.52 11.53
C HIS A 237 17.66 14.54 12.57
N THR A 238 16.96 13.40 12.73
CA THR A 238 17.34 12.30 13.62
C THR A 238 17.51 11.00 12.81
N GLU A 239 18.60 10.29 13.06
CA GLU A 239 18.96 9.06 12.34
C GLU A 239 18.99 7.85 13.27
N MET A 240 18.54 6.71 12.78
CA MET A 240 18.70 5.40 13.42
C MET A 240 19.43 4.44 12.48
N THR A 241 20.30 3.59 13.05
CA THR A 241 20.88 2.46 12.34
C THR A 241 20.35 1.16 12.91
N ALA A 242 19.66 0.38 12.09
CA ALA A 242 19.12 -0.92 12.49
C ALA A 242 20.20 -2.01 12.46
N GLN A 243 20.13 -2.92 13.44
CA GLN A 243 21.02 -4.06 13.60
C GLN A 243 20.38 -5.37 13.13
N ALA A 244 21.19 -6.39 12.87
CA ALA A 244 20.68 -7.70 12.46
C ALA A 244 19.74 -8.36 13.51
N ALA A 245 19.97 -8.09 14.80
CA ALA A 245 19.11 -8.58 15.88
C ALA A 245 17.68 -7.98 15.83
N ASP A 246 17.56 -6.71 15.44
CA ASP A 246 16.25 -6.07 15.27
C ASP A 246 15.42 -6.80 14.21
N PHE A 247 16.09 -7.42 13.23
CA PHE A 247 15.48 -8.23 12.19
C PHE A 247 14.82 -9.48 12.75
N GLU A 248 15.44 -10.25 13.57
CA GLU A 248 14.88 -11.50 14.09
C GLU A 248 13.65 -11.26 14.97
N GLN A 249 13.68 -10.21 15.80
CA GLN A 249 12.52 -9.82 16.61
C GLN A 249 11.29 -9.51 15.80
N ALA A 250 11.44 -8.68 14.78
CA ALA A 250 10.29 -8.28 14.00
C ALA A 250 9.78 -9.41 13.08
N LEU A 251 10.61 -10.38 12.67
CA LEU A 251 10.15 -11.55 11.91
C LEU A 251 9.02 -12.31 12.64
N ASP A 252 9.06 -12.38 13.94
CA ASP A 252 8.00 -13.00 14.74
C ASP A 252 6.81 -12.05 15.01
N ALA A 253 7.03 -10.73 14.93
CA ALA A 253 5.97 -9.73 15.09
C ALA A 253 5.10 -9.58 13.84
N ILE A 254 5.68 -9.65 12.63
CA ILE A 254 4.99 -9.40 11.36
C ILE A 254 3.68 -10.16 11.21
N PRO A 255 3.57 -11.48 11.44
CA PRO A 255 2.30 -12.18 11.31
C PRO A 255 1.19 -11.62 12.20
N ARG A 256 1.54 -11.20 13.43
CA ARG A 256 0.61 -10.63 14.40
C ARG A 256 0.21 -9.19 14.08
N ILE A 257 1.06 -8.47 13.34
CA ILE A 257 0.80 -7.11 12.88
C ILE A 257 -0.22 -7.13 11.74
N PHE A 258 -0.06 -8.05 10.77
CA PHE A 258 -0.91 -8.08 9.59
C PHE A 258 -2.14 -8.99 9.74
N ASP A 259 -2.14 -9.94 10.69
CA ASP A 259 -3.18 -10.94 10.93
C ASP A 259 -3.35 -11.95 9.77
N GLU A 260 -2.77 -11.67 8.62
CA GLU A 260 -2.72 -12.52 7.43
C GLU A 260 -1.29 -12.52 6.84
N PRO A 261 -0.91 -13.48 5.98
CA PRO A 261 0.43 -13.51 5.43
C PRO A 261 0.69 -12.30 4.53
N PHE A 262 1.81 -11.60 4.75
CA PHE A 262 2.19 -10.38 4.03
C PHE A 262 3.69 -10.38 3.72
N ALA A 263 4.08 -10.44 2.45
CA ALA A 263 5.44 -10.75 2.01
C ALA A 263 6.28 -9.55 1.54
N ASP A 264 5.84 -8.31 1.76
CA ASP A 264 6.69 -7.15 1.47
C ASP A 264 7.77 -7.01 2.55
N SER A 265 9.03 -7.19 2.16
CA SER A 265 10.17 -7.09 3.09
C SER A 265 10.42 -5.68 3.61
N ALA A 266 9.86 -4.65 2.97
CA ALA A 266 9.95 -3.27 3.46
C ALA A 266 9.06 -3.02 4.70
N ALA A 267 8.14 -3.93 5.03
CA ALA A 267 7.35 -3.90 6.27
C ALA A 267 8.23 -3.77 7.52
N TRP A 268 9.41 -4.37 7.49
CA TRP A 268 10.45 -4.31 8.52
C TRP A 268 11.00 -2.92 8.75
N SER A 269 11.45 -2.31 7.67
CA SER A 269 12.02 -0.97 7.73
C SER A 269 10.97 0.02 8.22
N ASN A 270 9.72 -0.14 7.77
CA ASN A 270 8.62 0.70 8.24
C ASN A 270 8.29 0.46 9.72
N TYR A 271 8.31 -0.80 10.17
CA TYR A 271 8.12 -1.14 11.58
C TYR A 271 9.18 -0.48 12.47
N LEU A 272 10.47 -0.61 12.10
CA LEU A 272 11.59 -0.07 12.89
C LEU A 272 11.62 1.47 12.89
N ILE A 273 11.38 2.13 11.75
CA ILE A 273 11.36 3.59 11.71
C ILE A 273 10.16 4.15 12.47
N ALA A 274 9.01 3.46 12.43
CA ALA A 274 7.84 3.84 13.21
C ALA A 274 8.09 3.71 14.72
N GLN A 275 8.70 2.61 15.17
CA GLN A 275 9.12 2.43 16.56
C GLN A 275 10.07 3.53 17.01
N PHE A 276 10.99 3.92 16.15
CA PHE A 276 11.97 4.95 16.43
C PHE A 276 11.33 6.34 16.54
N ALA A 277 10.58 6.75 15.52
CA ALA A 277 9.94 8.07 15.47
C ALA A 277 8.88 8.26 16.58
N ARG A 278 8.19 7.16 16.97
CA ARG A 278 7.16 7.21 18.03
C ARG A 278 7.67 7.66 19.38
N ARG A 279 8.97 7.65 19.60
CA ARG A 279 9.58 8.17 20.83
C ARG A 279 9.41 9.69 20.98
N GLU A 280 9.23 10.39 19.86
CA GLU A 280 9.19 11.87 19.82
C GLU A 280 7.89 12.40 19.19
N VAL A 281 7.28 11.66 18.24
CA VAL A 281 6.09 12.10 17.51
C VAL A 281 4.99 11.04 17.53
N THR A 282 3.74 11.49 17.35
CA THR A 282 2.56 10.61 17.28
C THR A 282 2.01 10.52 15.86
N VAL A 283 2.35 11.49 15.02
CA VAL A 283 2.01 11.55 13.60
C VAL A 283 3.29 11.71 12.80
N ALA A 284 3.40 11.06 11.64
CA ALA A 284 4.49 11.26 10.69
C ALA A 284 3.98 11.37 9.26
N LEU A 285 4.47 12.33 8.49
CA LEU A 285 4.25 12.38 7.06
C LEU A 285 5.24 11.46 6.34
N SER A 286 4.83 10.87 5.23
CA SER A 286 5.68 10.01 4.40
C SER A 286 5.66 10.43 2.94
N GLY A 287 6.66 9.99 2.17
CA GLY A 287 6.70 10.11 0.71
C GLY A 287 6.01 8.95 -0.03
N GLU A 288 5.22 8.14 0.66
CA GLU A 288 4.53 7.00 0.06
C GLU A 288 3.53 7.44 -1.01
N GLY A 289 3.40 6.64 -2.07
CA GLY A 289 2.58 6.98 -3.24
C GLY A 289 3.31 7.83 -4.29
N GLY A 290 4.47 8.41 -3.97
CA GLY A 290 5.21 9.22 -4.92
C GLY A 290 5.65 8.46 -6.17
N ASP A 291 6.00 7.19 -6.03
CA ASP A 291 6.34 6.34 -7.17
C ASP A 291 5.13 6.08 -8.09
N GLU A 292 3.94 5.89 -7.54
CA GLU A 292 2.71 5.67 -8.29
C GLU A 292 2.24 6.96 -8.97
N VAL A 293 2.25 8.07 -8.23
CA VAL A 293 1.74 9.36 -8.68
C VAL A 293 2.67 9.98 -9.73
N PHE A 294 3.99 9.96 -9.51
CA PHE A 294 5.01 10.57 -10.37
C PHE A 294 5.74 9.61 -11.30
N CYS A 295 5.30 8.36 -11.41
CA CYS A 295 5.89 7.35 -12.28
C CYS A 295 7.35 6.99 -11.92
N GLY A 296 7.61 6.61 -10.68
CA GLY A 296 8.95 6.31 -10.17
C GLY A 296 9.45 4.88 -10.40
N TYR A 297 8.61 3.93 -10.80
CA TYR A 297 9.02 2.54 -10.99
C TYR A 297 9.56 2.25 -12.39
N PRO A 298 10.60 1.40 -12.52
CA PRO A 298 11.16 1.01 -13.83
C PRO A 298 10.12 0.46 -14.82
N ARG A 299 9.03 -0.16 -14.35
CA ARG A 299 7.96 -0.67 -15.21
C ARG A 299 7.26 0.42 -16.00
N TYR A 300 7.23 1.66 -15.54
CA TYR A 300 6.55 2.78 -16.22
C TYR A 300 7.27 3.27 -17.47
N TRP A 301 8.59 3.12 -17.56
CA TRP A 301 9.36 3.48 -18.77
C TRP A 301 9.92 2.27 -19.52
N SER A 302 9.79 1.06 -18.97
CA SER A 302 10.11 -0.16 -19.69
C SER A 302 8.97 -0.52 -20.65
N SER A 303 9.31 -1.24 -21.75
CA SER A 303 8.31 -1.67 -22.74
C SER A 303 7.45 -2.84 -22.23
N VAL A 304 6.90 -2.74 -21.01
CA VAL A 304 6.06 -3.80 -20.45
C VAL A 304 4.80 -3.93 -21.27
N GLY A 305 4.57 -5.11 -21.81
CA GLY A 305 3.33 -5.43 -22.52
C GLY A 305 3.25 -5.03 -24.00
N THR A 306 4.22 -4.30 -24.54
CA THR A 306 4.14 -3.77 -25.91
C THR A 306 4.67 -4.69 -26.99
N ARG A 307 5.54 -5.66 -26.68
CA ARG A 307 6.06 -6.65 -27.63
C ARG A 307 6.24 -8.02 -26.98
N SER A 308 5.52 -9.02 -27.48
CA SER A 308 5.83 -10.40 -27.12
C SER A 308 7.06 -10.89 -27.88
N ASN A 309 8.03 -11.42 -27.18
CA ASN A 309 9.12 -12.12 -27.82
C ASN A 309 8.72 -13.59 -27.98
N VAL A 310 8.36 -14.00 -29.22
CA VAL A 310 7.93 -15.38 -29.55
C VAL A 310 9.00 -16.39 -29.16
N LEU A 311 10.27 -16.03 -29.29
CA LEU A 311 11.41 -16.85 -28.89
C LEU A 311 11.41 -17.10 -27.37
N ASN A 312 11.14 -16.06 -26.57
CA ASN A 312 11.04 -16.20 -25.11
C ASN A 312 9.86 -17.09 -24.69
N ARG A 313 8.74 -17.09 -25.45
CA ARG A 313 7.62 -18.02 -25.19
C ARG A 313 8.02 -19.48 -25.44
N ALA A 314 8.70 -19.74 -26.55
CA ALA A 314 9.14 -21.10 -26.89
C ALA A 314 10.17 -21.62 -25.88
N LEU A 315 11.16 -20.80 -25.53
CA LEU A 315 12.19 -21.14 -24.54
C LEU A 315 11.63 -21.29 -23.12
N ALA A 316 10.66 -20.45 -22.72
CA ALA A 316 10.01 -20.55 -21.42
C ALA A 316 9.23 -21.85 -21.20
N ARG A 317 8.72 -22.47 -22.28
CA ARG A 317 8.04 -23.78 -22.23
C ARG A 317 9.01 -24.94 -21.98
N GLY A 318 10.26 -24.83 -22.40
CA GLY A 318 11.28 -25.88 -22.26
C GLY A 318 12.11 -25.80 -20.97
N LEU A 319 12.01 -24.74 -20.19
CA LEU A 319 12.81 -24.55 -18.97
C LEU A 319 12.03 -24.92 -17.70
N PRO A 320 12.71 -25.50 -16.68
CA PRO A 320 12.08 -25.75 -15.40
C PRO A 320 11.50 -24.48 -14.80
N PRO A 321 10.19 -24.42 -14.48
CA PRO A 321 9.54 -23.19 -13.99
C PRO A 321 10.12 -22.64 -12.70
N LEU A 322 10.66 -23.50 -11.85
CA LEU A 322 11.30 -23.12 -10.58
C LEU A 322 12.75 -22.64 -10.75
N SER A 323 13.33 -22.69 -11.95
CA SER A 323 14.66 -22.14 -12.22
C SER A 323 14.62 -20.61 -12.36
N ARG A 324 15.74 -19.94 -12.03
CA ARG A 324 15.86 -18.47 -12.21
C ARG A 324 15.67 -18.05 -13.66
N LEU A 325 16.22 -18.82 -14.59
CA LEU A 325 16.14 -18.54 -16.03
C LEU A 325 14.73 -18.74 -16.56
N GLY A 326 14.06 -19.84 -16.18
CA GLY A 326 12.68 -20.11 -16.55
C GLY A 326 11.72 -19.01 -16.05
N ALA A 327 11.84 -18.61 -14.78
CA ALA A 327 11.04 -17.52 -14.20
C ALA A 327 11.30 -16.16 -14.87
N SER A 328 12.54 -15.88 -15.30
CA SER A 328 12.88 -14.65 -16.03
C SER A 328 12.27 -14.66 -17.43
N MET A 329 12.40 -15.75 -18.15
CA MET A 329 11.88 -15.88 -19.52
C MET A 329 10.36 -15.87 -19.57
N GLN A 330 9.70 -16.49 -18.59
CA GLN A 330 8.23 -16.45 -18.48
C GLN A 330 7.70 -15.02 -18.37
N ARG A 331 8.38 -14.14 -17.61
CA ARG A 331 7.97 -12.72 -17.50
C ARG A 331 8.01 -11.96 -18.82
N HIS A 332 8.92 -12.29 -19.73
CA HIS A 332 9.06 -11.65 -21.04
C HIS A 332 8.28 -12.36 -22.15
N ALA A 333 7.54 -13.43 -21.80
CA ALA A 333 6.76 -14.20 -22.75
C ALA A 333 5.33 -13.67 -22.95
N TYR A 334 4.89 -12.72 -22.13
CA TYR A 334 3.51 -12.26 -22.09
C TYR A 334 3.34 -10.85 -22.68
N THR A 335 2.13 -10.55 -23.13
CA THR A 335 1.64 -9.20 -23.50
C THR A 335 0.39 -8.87 -22.68
N GLY A 336 0.00 -7.60 -22.63
CA GLY A 336 -1.21 -7.16 -21.94
C GLY A 336 -1.17 -7.44 -20.43
N LEU A 337 -2.31 -7.77 -19.86
CA LEU A 337 -2.48 -8.00 -18.43
C LEU A 337 -1.51 -9.02 -17.81
N PRO A 338 -1.24 -10.21 -18.43
CA PRO A 338 -0.25 -11.14 -17.90
C PRO A 338 1.18 -10.59 -17.85
N ALA A 339 1.56 -9.72 -18.79
CA ALA A 339 2.88 -9.09 -18.77
C ALA A 339 3.00 -8.07 -17.62
N PHE A 340 1.95 -7.34 -17.37
CA PHE A 340 1.86 -6.42 -16.24
C PHE A 340 1.99 -7.18 -14.90
N ALA A 341 1.18 -8.20 -14.68
CA ALA A 341 1.25 -9.04 -13.48
C ALA A 341 2.67 -9.61 -13.26
N ALA A 342 3.33 -10.06 -14.34
CA ALA A 342 4.70 -10.53 -14.29
C ALA A 342 5.72 -9.43 -13.92
N ALA A 343 5.46 -8.17 -14.33
CA ALA A 343 6.32 -7.03 -14.02
C ALA A 343 6.22 -6.59 -12.54
N LEU A 344 5.08 -6.80 -11.90
CA LEU A 344 4.91 -6.62 -10.45
C LEU A 344 5.71 -7.64 -9.63
N GLY A 345 6.15 -8.70 -10.27
CA GLY A 345 7.12 -9.61 -9.69
C GLY A 345 6.54 -10.67 -8.76
N GLY A 346 5.27 -11.03 -8.86
CA GLY A 346 4.62 -12.15 -8.15
C GLY A 346 5.27 -13.51 -8.44
N MET A 347 4.88 -14.54 -7.70
CA MET A 347 5.27 -15.92 -8.00
C MET A 347 4.48 -16.36 -9.24
N PRO A 348 5.14 -16.90 -10.30
CA PRO A 348 4.41 -17.37 -11.48
C PRO A 348 3.39 -18.46 -11.12
N PRO A 349 2.17 -18.45 -11.72
CA PRO A 349 1.12 -19.44 -11.47
C PRO A 349 1.61 -20.89 -11.51
N VAL A 350 2.37 -21.26 -12.54
CA VAL A 350 2.93 -22.61 -12.68
C VAL A 350 3.82 -23.01 -11.49
N GLN A 351 4.55 -22.05 -10.91
CA GLN A 351 5.36 -22.33 -9.71
C GLN A 351 4.47 -22.55 -8.48
N ILE A 352 3.41 -21.77 -8.33
CA ILE A 352 2.46 -21.92 -7.23
C ILE A 352 1.81 -23.31 -7.30
N ASP A 353 1.30 -23.68 -8.47
CA ASP A 353 0.65 -24.98 -8.69
C ASP A 353 1.58 -26.18 -8.46
N GLN A 354 2.88 -26.02 -8.74
CA GLN A 354 3.88 -27.06 -8.46
C GLN A 354 4.28 -27.14 -6.99
N LEU A 355 4.22 -26.02 -6.27
CA LEU A 355 4.62 -25.95 -4.86
C LEU A 355 3.52 -26.44 -3.92
N LEU A 356 2.28 -26.06 -4.18
CA LEU A 356 1.16 -26.39 -3.31
C LEU A 356 0.81 -27.88 -3.33
N ALA A 357 0.37 -28.41 -2.21
CA ALA A 357 -0.22 -29.74 -2.12
C ALA A 357 -1.62 -29.77 -2.78
N ARG A 358 -2.15 -30.98 -3.03
CA ARG A 358 -3.37 -31.18 -3.82
C ARG A 358 -4.56 -30.39 -3.28
N ASP A 359 -4.77 -30.40 -1.99
CA ASP A 359 -5.93 -29.77 -1.33
C ASP A 359 -5.89 -28.22 -1.38
N TRP A 360 -4.73 -27.67 -1.69
CA TRP A 360 -4.50 -26.24 -1.87
C TRP A 360 -4.50 -25.79 -3.35
N ARG A 361 -4.73 -26.74 -4.28
CA ARG A 361 -4.80 -26.45 -5.72
C ARG A 361 -6.24 -26.37 -6.17
N GLU A 362 -6.44 -25.57 -7.20
CA GLU A 362 -7.71 -25.47 -7.92
C GLU A 362 -7.38 -25.41 -9.42
N SER A 363 -7.91 -26.35 -10.17
CA SER A 363 -7.68 -26.40 -11.62
C SER A 363 -8.35 -25.20 -12.28
N GLY A 364 -7.60 -24.50 -13.12
CA GLY A 364 -8.12 -23.35 -13.85
C GLY A 364 -8.26 -22.07 -13.01
N TYR A 365 -7.63 -21.99 -11.83
CA TYR A 365 -7.68 -20.78 -11.00
C TYR A 365 -7.18 -19.56 -11.76
N ASP A 366 -7.99 -18.47 -11.81
CA ASP A 366 -7.62 -17.23 -12.47
C ASP A 366 -6.77 -16.35 -11.53
N TYR A 367 -5.46 -16.49 -11.54
CA TYR A 367 -4.53 -15.66 -10.78
C TYR A 367 -4.56 -14.16 -11.13
N LEU A 368 -5.19 -13.81 -12.26
CA LEU A 368 -5.31 -12.43 -12.71
C LEU A 368 -6.66 -11.79 -12.36
N TRP A 369 -7.53 -12.52 -11.66
CA TRP A 369 -8.89 -12.08 -11.35
C TRP A 369 -8.93 -10.68 -10.74
N PHE A 370 -7.99 -10.38 -9.83
CA PHE A 370 -7.94 -9.11 -9.13
C PHE A 370 -7.55 -7.96 -10.08
N TYR A 371 -6.52 -8.15 -10.90
CA TYR A 371 -6.11 -7.16 -11.90
C TYR A 371 -7.14 -6.97 -13.00
N ARG A 372 -7.88 -8.03 -13.38
CA ARG A 372 -8.88 -7.99 -14.44
C ARG A 372 -10.03 -7.03 -14.14
N GLN A 373 -10.37 -6.83 -12.87
CA GLN A 373 -11.41 -5.88 -12.45
C GLN A 373 -11.07 -4.44 -12.84
N PHE A 374 -9.79 -4.11 -12.95
CA PHE A 374 -9.29 -2.76 -13.22
C PHE A 374 -8.60 -2.64 -14.58
N TRP A 375 -8.61 -3.72 -15.37
CA TRP A 375 -8.00 -3.68 -16.71
C TRP A 375 -8.87 -2.88 -17.68
N ARG A 376 -8.25 -1.90 -18.37
CA ARG A 376 -8.87 -1.05 -19.38
C ARG A 376 -8.27 -1.37 -20.75
N GLU A 377 -9.03 -1.99 -21.64
CA GLU A 377 -8.53 -2.31 -22.98
C GLU A 377 -8.40 -1.05 -23.83
N GLY A 378 -7.34 -0.97 -24.65
CA GLY A 378 -7.12 0.15 -25.57
C GLY A 378 -6.41 1.37 -24.98
N GLU A 379 -6.18 1.42 -23.67
CA GLU A 379 -5.48 2.53 -23.02
C GLU A 379 -3.97 2.53 -23.29
N ASP A 380 -3.32 3.71 -23.25
CA ASP A 380 -1.86 3.81 -23.26
C ASP A 380 -1.28 2.96 -22.11
N ALA A 381 -0.17 2.27 -22.41
CA ALA A 381 0.42 1.35 -21.46
C ALA A 381 0.82 2.02 -20.12
N LEU A 382 1.24 3.30 -20.13
CA LEU A 382 1.59 4.01 -18.91
C LEU A 382 0.33 4.39 -18.11
N VAL A 383 -0.71 4.86 -18.78
CA VAL A 383 -2.01 5.16 -18.15
C VAL A 383 -2.55 3.89 -17.49
N GLN A 384 -2.56 2.79 -18.23
CA GLN A 384 -2.99 1.48 -17.73
C GLN A 384 -2.17 0.99 -16.52
N LEU A 385 -0.84 1.13 -16.56
CA LEU A 385 0.05 0.72 -15.47
C LEU A 385 -0.21 1.51 -14.19
N ARG A 386 -0.34 2.84 -14.30
CA ARG A 386 -0.66 3.72 -13.16
C ARG A 386 -2.01 3.40 -12.56
N TRP A 387 -3.00 3.20 -13.43
CA TRP A 387 -4.36 2.83 -13.03
C TRP A 387 -4.39 1.54 -12.22
N LEU A 388 -3.73 0.50 -12.73
CA LEU A 388 -3.64 -0.78 -12.02
C LEU A 388 -2.88 -0.66 -10.70
N ASP A 389 -1.75 0.06 -10.67
CA ASP A 389 -1.00 0.23 -9.43
C ASP A 389 -1.82 0.92 -8.34
N LEU A 390 -2.56 1.97 -8.67
CA LEU A 390 -3.42 2.69 -7.72
C LEU A 390 -4.51 1.81 -7.12
N HIS A 391 -5.13 0.95 -7.94
CA HIS A 391 -6.26 0.11 -7.51
C HIS A 391 -5.85 -1.24 -6.92
N THR A 392 -4.60 -1.63 -7.03
CA THR A 392 -4.14 -2.96 -6.61
C THR A 392 -2.98 -2.90 -5.63
N SER A 393 -1.74 -2.75 -6.11
CA SER A 393 -0.54 -2.82 -5.28
C SER A 393 -0.42 -1.66 -4.27
N LEU A 394 -0.95 -0.48 -4.60
CA LEU A 394 -0.98 0.65 -3.67
C LEU A 394 -1.90 0.35 -2.48
N ALA A 395 -3.19 0.12 -2.74
CA ALA A 395 -4.20 -0.02 -1.69
C ALA A 395 -3.95 -1.25 -0.79
N GLU A 396 -3.71 -2.42 -1.40
CA GLU A 396 -3.66 -3.69 -0.69
C GLU A 396 -2.24 -4.12 -0.28
N GLY A 397 -1.21 -3.55 -0.91
CA GLY A 397 0.19 -3.82 -0.59
C GLY A 397 0.82 -2.66 0.20
N LEU A 398 1.06 -1.53 -0.46
CA LEU A 398 1.86 -0.44 0.10
C LEU A 398 1.18 0.22 1.30
N LEU A 399 -0.08 0.64 1.17
CA LEU A 399 -0.80 1.36 2.23
C LEU A 399 -1.11 0.46 3.43
N THR A 400 -1.51 -0.79 3.18
CA THR A 400 -1.65 -1.79 4.24
C THR A 400 -0.35 -1.99 5.01
N LYS A 401 0.79 -2.06 4.30
CA LYS A 401 2.12 -2.15 4.94
C LYS A 401 2.37 -0.98 5.87
N VAL A 402 2.20 0.24 5.37
CA VAL A 402 2.52 1.46 6.11
C VAL A 402 1.63 1.59 7.34
N ASP A 403 0.31 1.52 7.18
CA ASP A 403 -0.63 1.65 8.28
C ASP A 403 -0.41 0.58 9.36
N ARG A 404 -0.36 -0.70 8.98
CA ARG A 404 -0.24 -1.79 9.94
C ARG A 404 1.07 -1.76 10.74
N THR A 405 2.19 -1.48 10.09
CA THR A 405 3.50 -1.44 10.77
C THR A 405 3.66 -0.21 11.66
N SER A 406 3.12 0.93 11.27
CA SER A 406 3.21 2.15 12.07
C SER A 406 2.24 2.13 13.25
N MET A 407 1.00 1.66 13.02
CA MET A 407 -0.01 1.52 14.06
C MET A 407 0.35 0.46 15.10
N ALA A 408 1.20 -0.52 14.79
CA ALA A 408 1.78 -1.43 15.77
C ALA A 408 2.57 -0.70 16.89
N HIS A 409 3.01 0.53 16.60
CA HIS A 409 3.65 1.43 17.55
C HIS A 409 2.80 2.63 17.94
N SER A 410 1.51 2.65 17.57
CA SER A 410 0.62 3.80 17.78
C SER A 410 1.16 5.10 17.15
N LEU A 411 1.78 5.00 15.97
CA LEU A 411 2.22 6.10 15.14
C LEU A 411 1.31 6.20 13.91
N GLU A 412 0.62 7.31 13.74
CA GLU A 412 -0.17 7.54 12.55
C GLU A 412 0.70 8.05 11.41
N VAL A 413 0.74 7.33 10.28
CA VAL A 413 1.45 7.78 9.08
C VAL A 413 0.47 8.32 8.05
N ARG A 414 0.73 9.55 7.59
CA ARG A 414 -0.06 10.26 6.60
C ARG A 414 0.72 10.41 5.30
N PRO A 415 0.22 9.93 4.16
CA PRO A 415 0.86 10.06 2.85
C PRO A 415 0.29 11.25 2.05
N PRO A 416 0.81 12.49 2.18
CA PRO A 416 0.23 13.66 1.50
C PRO A 416 0.28 13.56 -0.02
N LEU A 417 1.22 12.79 -0.59
CA LEU A 417 1.29 12.56 -2.04
C LEU A 417 0.12 11.71 -2.56
N LEU A 418 -0.68 11.14 -1.66
CA LEU A 418 -1.91 10.40 -1.94
C LEU A 418 -3.18 11.18 -1.59
N ASP A 419 -3.11 12.50 -1.39
CA ASP A 419 -4.32 13.31 -1.43
C ASP A 419 -5.02 13.11 -2.78
N HIS A 420 -6.33 12.79 -2.74
CA HIS A 420 -7.04 12.41 -3.96
C HIS A 420 -7.03 13.50 -5.04
N ARG A 421 -6.97 14.79 -4.65
CA ARG A 421 -6.89 15.93 -5.57
C ARG A 421 -5.56 15.92 -6.34
N LEU A 422 -4.46 15.57 -5.64
CA LEU A 422 -3.15 15.40 -6.26
C LEU A 422 -3.12 14.17 -7.18
N VAL A 423 -3.71 13.06 -6.74
CA VAL A 423 -3.82 11.83 -7.55
C VAL A 423 -4.62 12.09 -8.83
N GLU A 424 -5.79 12.73 -8.73
CA GLU A 424 -6.64 13.09 -9.87
C GLU A 424 -5.93 14.09 -10.81
N PHE A 425 -5.28 15.11 -10.25
CA PHE A 425 -4.46 16.04 -11.03
C PHE A 425 -3.39 15.29 -11.83
N MET A 426 -2.60 14.46 -11.16
CA MET A 426 -1.50 13.74 -11.82
C MET A 426 -1.96 12.67 -12.81
N LEU A 427 -3.14 12.06 -12.62
CA LEU A 427 -3.74 11.17 -13.61
C LEU A 427 -4.18 11.92 -14.87
N SER A 428 -4.51 13.22 -14.77
CA SER A 428 -4.87 14.06 -15.90
C SER A 428 -3.66 14.63 -16.68
N VAL A 429 -2.44 14.38 -16.22
CA VAL A 429 -1.20 14.88 -16.88
C VAL A 429 -0.79 13.97 -18.03
N ASP A 430 -0.37 14.59 -19.14
CA ASP A 430 0.16 13.87 -20.32
C ASP A 430 1.33 12.95 -19.91
N PRO A 431 1.27 11.64 -20.23
CA PRO A 431 2.34 10.69 -19.98
C PRO A 431 3.75 11.15 -20.43
N ALA A 432 3.83 11.96 -21.49
CA ALA A 432 5.09 12.48 -21.99
C ALA A 432 5.81 13.43 -21.01
N LEU A 433 5.04 14.10 -20.13
CA LEU A 433 5.59 14.97 -19.08
C LEU A 433 6.04 14.19 -17.83
N LEU A 434 5.68 12.91 -17.72
CA LEU A 434 5.96 12.09 -16.54
C LEU A 434 7.19 11.20 -16.70
N VAL A 435 7.41 10.66 -17.91
CA VAL A 435 8.51 9.70 -18.17
C VAL A 435 9.26 9.99 -19.46
N ASP A 436 10.59 9.87 -19.41
CA ASP A 436 11.46 9.79 -20.59
C ASP A 436 11.84 8.32 -20.84
N ARG A 437 11.15 7.68 -21.80
CA ARG A 437 11.38 6.27 -22.16
C ARG A 437 12.76 6.04 -22.77
N ARG A 438 13.33 7.05 -23.46
CA ARG A 438 14.67 6.94 -24.10
C ARG A 438 15.78 6.95 -23.07
N ARG A 439 15.69 7.87 -22.11
CA ARG A 439 16.65 7.99 -21.00
C ARG A 439 16.35 7.04 -19.85
N ARG A 440 15.24 6.28 -19.92
CA ARG A 440 14.74 5.38 -18.86
C ARG A 440 14.59 6.11 -17.53
N ARG A 441 13.93 7.24 -17.55
CA ARG A 441 13.79 8.14 -16.40
C ARG A 441 12.32 8.48 -16.17
N GLY A 442 11.87 8.32 -14.94
CA GLY A 442 10.56 8.79 -14.48
C GLY A 442 10.67 10.01 -13.59
N LYS A 443 9.53 10.41 -13.03
CA LYS A 443 9.42 11.55 -12.08
C LYS A 443 9.90 12.87 -12.70
N LEU A 444 9.61 13.11 -13.97
CA LEU A 444 10.19 14.29 -14.67
C LEU A 444 9.73 15.60 -14.01
N LEU A 445 8.43 15.77 -13.76
CA LEU A 445 7.88 16.96 -13.11
C LEU A 445 8.38 17.12 -11.68
N GLU A 446 8.38 16.04 -10.90
CA GLU A 446 8.90 16.04 -9.53
C GLU A 446 10.38 16.46 -9.50
N ARG A 447 11.20 15.94 -10.42
CA ARG A 447 12.60 16.33 -10.56
C ARG A 447 12.77 17.80 -10.91
N ARG A 448 11.92 18.36 -11.78
CA ARG A 448 11.92 19.79 -12.10
C ARG A 448 11.64 20.64 -10.87
N LEU A 449 10.61 20.29 -10.09
CA LEU A 449 10.27 20.99 -8.86
C LEU A 449 11.38 20.89 -7.81
N MET A 450 12.03 19.73 -7.70
CA MET A 450 13.02 19.47 -6.66
C MET A 450 14.45 19.90 -7.03
N GLN A 451 14.73 20.17 -8.29
CA GLN A 451 16.08 20.60 -8.73
C GLN A 451 16.61 21.84 -7.97
N PRO A 452 15.83 22.91 -7.75
CA PRO A 452 16.29 24.06 -6.97
C PRO A 452 16.22 23.83 -5.44
N ARG A 453 15.56 22.77 -4.98
CA ARG A 453 15.28 22.50 -3.55
C ARG A 453 16.17 21.41 -2.94
N LEU A 454 17.06 20.83 -3.72
CA LEU A 454 17.97 19.76 -3.27
C LEU A 454 19.43 20.12 -3.62
N PRO A 455 20.39 19.58 -2.85
CA PRO A 455 21.79 19.85 -3.13
C PRO A 455 22.20 19.33 -4.53
N PRO A 456 23.17 19.97 -5.19
CA PRO A 456 23.69 19.51 -6.48
C PRO A 456 24.07 18.03 -6.47
N GLY A 457 23.70 17.29 -7.53
CA GLY A 457 23.97 15.87 -7.67
C GLY A 457 23.07 14.95 -6.83
N HIS A 458 22.11 15.47 -6.06
CA HIS A 458 21.21 14.63 -5.26
C HIS A 458 20.26 13.80 -6.14
N LEU A 459 19.72 14.42 -7.18
CA LEU A 459 18.78 13.78 -8.12
C LEU A 459 19.42 12.71 -9.00
N GLU A 460 20.75 12.70 -9.15
CA GLU A 460 21.54 11.74 -9.92
C GLU A 460 21.90 10.48 -9.10
N ARG A 461 21.64 10.49 -7.80
CA ARG A 461 21.89 9.33 -6.93
C ARG A 461 21.07 8.14 -7.41
N PRO A 462 21.65 6.93 -7.43
CA PRO A 462 20.91 5.73 -7.76
C PRO A 462 19.80 5.51 -6.71
N LYS A 463 18.59 5.14 -7.17
CA LYS A 463 17.51 4.75 -6.27
C LYS A 463 17.98 3.53 -5.46
N SER A 464 18.00 3.63 -4.15
CA SER A 464 18.07 2.49 -3.25
C SER A 464 16.68 2.21 -2.69
N GLY A 465 16.33 0.93 -2.56
CA GLY A 465 15.03 0.55 -2.00
C GLY A 465 15.10 0.53 -0.48
N PHE A 466 14.02 0.94 0.17
CA PHE A 466 13.85 0.92 1.63
C PHE A 466 13.77 -0.51 2.21
N GLY A 467 13.81 -1.53 1.34
CA GLY A 467 13.72 -2.95 1.73
C GLY A 467 15.04 -3.54 2.19
N LEU A 468 14.96 -4.41 3.20
CA LEU A 468 16.08 -5.22 3.66
C LEU A 468 16.59 -6.15 2.57
N PRO A 469 17.89 -6.47 2.56
CA PRO A 469 18.46 -7.48 1.69
C PRO A 469 18.11 -8.91 2.16
N VAL A 470 16.81 -9.19 2.31
CA VAL A 470 16.26 -10.46 2.81
C VAL A 470 16.88 -11.68 2.10
N HIS A 471 17.16 -11.55 0.80
CA HIS A 471 17.78 -12.64 0.05
C HIS A 471 19.20 -12.98 0.54
N ARG A 472 20.00 -11.98 0.94
CA ARG A 472 21.32 -12.21 1.53
C ARG A 472 21.19 -12.84 2.91
N TRP A 473 20.25 -12.35 3.71
CA TRP A 473 20.00 -12.91 5.03
C TRP A 473 19.55 -14.37 4.95
N LEU A 474 18.59 -14.71 4.09
CA LEU A 474 18.16 -16.10 3.88
C LEU A 474 19.31 -17.01 3.42
N LYS A 475 20.27 -16.50 2.64
CA LYS A 475 21.47 -17.25 2.26
C LYS A 475 22.41 -17.50 3.44
N SER A 476 22.52 -16.55 4.36
CA SER A 476 23.33 -16.73 5.59
C SER A 476 22.64 -17.61 6.62
N GLN A 477 21.33 -17.78 6.54
CA GLN A 477 20.48 -18.55 7.47
C GLN A 477 19.67 -19.66 6.77
N PRO A 478 20.30 -20.56 5.99
CA PRO A 478 19.56 -21.54 5.18
C PRO A 478 18.71 -22.50 6.02
N ARG A 479 19.12 -22.78 7.27
CA ARG A 479 18.37 -23.65 8.20
C ARG A 479 16.99 -23.08 8.57
N VAL A 480 16.84 -21.75 8.61
CA VAL A 480 15.56 -21.09 8.93
C VAL A 480 14.54 -21.40 7.85
N LEU A 481 14.93 -21.24 6.58
CA LEU A 481 14.07 -21.56 5.45
C LEU A 481 13.75 -23.06 5.37
N HIS A 482 14.76 -23.93 5.53
CA HIS A 482 14.56 -25.38 5.48
C HIS A 482 13.53 -25.85 6.52
N ARG A 483 13.60 -25.32 7.75
CA ARG A 483 12.62 -25.63 8.80
C ARG A 483 11.22 -25.12 8.44
N ALA A 484 11.12 -23.90 7.91
CA ALA A 484 9.84 -23.34 7.48
C ALA A 484 9.19 -24.20 6.39
N VAL A 485 9.95 -24.57 5.37
CA VAL A 485 9.46 -25.43 4.27
C VAL A 485 9.07 -26.82 4.79
N ALA A 486 9.83 -27.39 5.73
CA ALA A 486 9.50 -28.69 6.33
C ALA A 486 8.15 -28.63 7.06
N ARG A 487 7.93 -27.60 7.93
CA ARG A 487 6.65 -27.43 8.64
C ARG A 487 5.47 -27.20 7.71
N LEU A 488 5.63 -26.42 6.65
CA LEU A 488 4.57 -26.23 5.64
C LEU A 488 4.23 -27.53 4.91
N ARG A 489 5.20 -28.42 4.71
CA ARG A 489 4.97 -29.77 4.16
C ARG A 489 4.28 -30.69 5.15
N GLU A 490 4.70 -30.72 6.40
CA GLU A 490 4.06 -31.47 7.48
C GLU A 490 2.59 -31.07 7.68
N ARG A 491 2.30 -29.77 7.49
CA ARG A 491 0.91 -29.24 7.50
C ARG A 491 0.13 -29.57 6.21
N GLY A 492 0.73 -30.22 5.24
CA GLY A 492 0.08 -30.53 3.95
C GLY A 492 -0.16 -29.30 3.05
N VAL A 493 0.52 -28.17 3.30
CA VAL A 493 0.38 -26.96 2.46
C VAL A 493 1.27 -27.07 1.21
N LEU A 494 2.50 -27.55 1.36
CA LEU A 494 3.44 -27.73 0.26
C LEU A 494 3.64 -29.20 -0.11
N ALA A 495 3.66 -29.47 -1.44
CA ALA A 495 3.99 -30.77 -1.98
C ALA A 495 5.49 -31.01 -2.12
N ARG A 496 6.29 -29.95 -2.28
CA ARG A 496 7.72 -30.02 -2.61
C ARG A 496 8.61 -29.20 -1.68
N SER A 497 9.85 -29.63 -1.53
CA SER A 497 10.89 -28.83 -0.91
C SER A 497 11.49 -27.83 -1.89
N VAL A 498 11.94 -26.69 -1.40
CA VAL A 498 12.68 -25.67 -2.13
C VAL A 498 13.94 -25.26 -1.35
N GLY A 499 14.99 -24.93 -2.08
CA GLY A 499 16.23 -24.44 -1.47
C GLY A 499 16.27 -22.93 -1.29
N PRO A 500 17.32 -22.41 -0.62
CA PRO A 500 17.50 -20.98 -0.34
C PRO A 500 17.69 -20.13 -1.61
N GLU A 501 18.01 -20.75 -2.74
CA GLU A 501 18.08 -20.11 -4.06
C GLU A 501 16.70 -19.80 -4.65
N PHE A 502 15.62 -20.32 -4.05
CA PHE A 502 14.27 -20.05 -4.51
C PHE A 502 13.94 -18.57 -4.32
N ARG A 503 13.63 -17.90 -5.42
CA ARG A 503 13.48 -16.44 -5.46
C ARG A 503 12.38 -15.90 -4.52
N ARG A 504 11.41 -16.75 -4.17
CA ARG A 504 10.27 -16.43 -3.28
C ARG A 504 10.35 -17.13 -1.92
N ALA A 505 11.55 -17.53 -1.51
CA ALA A 505 11.79 -18.14 -0.21
C ALA A 505 11.23 -17.31 0.96
N TRP A 506 11.28 -15.98 0.83
CA TRP A 506 10.70 -15.06 1.81
C TRP A 506 9.20 -15.25 1.99
N SER A 507 8.43 -15.36 0.91
CA SER A 507 6.98 -15.58 0.99
C SER A 507 6.65 -16.89 1.71
N LEU A 508 7.44 -17.94 1.51
CA LEU A 508 7.24 -19.21 2.21
C LEU A 508 7.58 -19.10 3.71
N LEU A 509 8.63 -18.36 4.06
CA LEU A 509 8.98 -18.12 5.46
C LEU A 509 7.89 -17.34 6.19
N VAL A 510 7.36 -16.28 5.57
CA VAL A 510 6.26 -15.49 6.13
C VAL A 510 5.00 -16.34 6.28
N LEU A 511 4.67 -17.17 5.28
CA LEU A 511 3.54 -18.09 5.35
C LEU A 511 3.67 -19.07 6.52
N ASP A 512 4.85 -19.66 6.71
CA ASP A 512 5.12 -20.55 7.84
C ASP A 512 4.97 -19.87 9.20
N ARG A 513 5.48 -18.64 9.33
CA ARG A 513 5.34 -17.85 10.57
C ARG A 513 3.89 -17.48 10.85
N TRP A 514 3.13 -17.18 9.80
CA TRP A 514 1.71 -16.91 9.95
C TRP A 514 0.95 -18.18 10.40
N PHE A 515 1.21 -19.34 9.80
CA PHE A 515 0.63 -20.59 10.26
C PHE A 515 1.02 -20.95 11.70
N ALA A 516 2.21 -20.58 12.14
CA ALA A 516 2.63 -20.79 13.53
C ALA A 516 1.87 -19.88 14.52
N ALA A 517 1.46 -18.70 14.08
CA ALA A 517 0.75 -17.73 14.92
C ALA A 517 -0.78 -17.93 14.90
N PHE A 518 -1.34 -18.34 13.77
CA PHE A 518 -2.79 -18.34 13.51
C PHE A 518 -3.32 -19.64 12.89
N GLY A 519 -2.48 -20.56 12.43
CA GLY A 519 -2.85 -21.80 11.75
C GLY A 519 -3.35 -22.92 12.65
#